data_089de02ea96744b34f675497fb929ea4
#
_entry.id   089de02ea96744b34f675497fb929ea4
#
_cell.length_a   1.000
_cell.length_b   1.000
_cell.length_c   1.000
_cell.angle_alpha   90.00
_cell.angle_beta   90.00
_cell.angle_gamma   90.00
#
_symmetry.space_group_name_H-M   'P 1'
#
loop_
_entity.id
_entity.type
_entity.pdbx_description
1 polymer ?
#
loop_
_entity_poly.entity_id
_entity_poly.type
_entity_poly.pdbx_seq_one_letter_code
_entity_poly.pdbx_strand_id
1 'polypeptide(L)'
;MADRQSKTKTVVIVLVTLAAPLLLILLTLTGCQTTSPEPVKFVAQPVQLRCAPATDVILFLKRKFNEEPVYTGVYENQIIFTVFVSPSKSFTVVHTGIANEISCLVSSGHNFKKLDWEEKKSV
;
A
#
# COMPACT_ATOMS: atom_id res chain seq x y z
N MET A 1 -32.12 15.19 -70.13
CA MET A 1 -31.51 15.87 -68.96
C MET A 1 -31.99 15.34 -67.62
N ALA A 2 -32.80 14.34 -67.54
CA ALA A 2 -33.34 13.80 -66.27
C ALA A 2 -32.47 12.72 -65.60
N ASP A 3 -31.50 12.13 -66.28
CA ASP A 3 -30.78 10.94 -65.82
C ASP A 3 -29.56 11.24 -64.93
N ARG A 4 -29.05 12.48 -64.94
CA ARG A 4 -27.87 12.87 -64.15
C ARG A 4 -28.18 13.15 -62.67
N GLN A 5 -29.43 13.57 -62.37
CA GLN A 5 -29.81 13.87 -60.99
C GLN A 5 -30.11 12.63 -60.13
N SER A 6 -30.56 11.54 -60.76
CA SER A 6 -30.86 10.29 -60.08
C SER A 6 -29.61 9.57 -59.56
N LYS A 7 -28.54 9.56 -60.34
CA LYS A 7 -27.27 8.92 -59.94
C LYS A 7 -26.57 9.63 -58.77
N THR A 8 -26.67 10.97 -58.72
CA THR A 8 -26.03 11.72 -57.63
C THR A 8 -26.76 11.52 -56.29
N LYS A 9 -28.07 11.40 -56.26
CA LYS A 9 -28.84 11.12 -55.06
C LYS A 9 -28.57 9.71 -54.51
N THR A 10 -28.41 8.72 -55.40
CA THR A 10 -28.13 7.33 -54.98
C THR A 10 -26.73 7.21 -54.42
N VAL A 11 -25.75 7.88 -55.00
CA VAL A 11 -24.34 7.87 -54.49
C VAL A 11 -24.23 8.54 -53.13
N VAL A 12 -24.93 9.66 -52.90
CA VAL A 12 -24.96 10.37 -51.64
C VAL A 12 -25.61 9.51 -50.52
N ILE A 13 -26.70 8.84 -50.82
CA ILE A 13 -27.40 7.97 -49.87
C ILE A 13 -26.52 6.76 -49.48
N VAL A 14 -25.85 6.16 -50.45
CA VAL A 14 -24.93 5.01 -50.17
C VAL A 14 -23.70 5.44 -49.34
N LEU A 15 -23.16 6.65 -49.60
CA LEU A 15 -22.04 7.18 -48.81
C LEU A 15 -22.45 7.48 -47.36
N VAL A 16 -23.65 8.05 -47.14
CA VAL A 16 -24.14 8.35 -45.79
C VAL A 16 -24.50 7.09 -45.02
N THR A 17 -25.03 6.04 -45.66
CA THR A 17 -25.35 4.77 -44.99
C THR A 17 -24.12 3.95 -44.62
N LEU A 18 -23.02 4.09 -45.36
CA LEU A 18 -21.74 3.42 -45.05
C LEU A 18 -20.91 4.15 -43.99
N ALA A 19 -21.02 5.48 -43.89
CA ALA A 19 -20.30 6.28 -42.93
C ALA A 19 -20.84 6.12 -41.48
N ALA A 20 -22.14 5.92 -41.31
CA ALA A 20 -22.76 5.80 -39.99
C ALA A 20 -22.25 4.59 -39.17
N PRO A 21 -22.14 3.37 -39.71
CA PRO A 21 -21.63 2.23 -38.94
C PRO A 21 -20.14 2.34 -38.63
N LEU A 22 -19.35 3.00 -39.51
CA LEU A 22 -17.93 3.21 -39.29
C LEU A 22 -17.67 4.16 -38.10
N LEU A 23 -18.49 5.22 -37.98
CA LEU A 23 -18.42 6.16 -36.86
C LEU A 23 -18.79 5.50 -35.53
N LEU A 24 -19.77 4.59 -35.53
CA LEU A 24 -20.15 3.84 -34.32
C LEU A 24 -19.04 2.89 -33.86
N ILE A 25 -18.34 2.25 -34.77
CA ILE A 25 -17.21 1.35 -34.46
C ILE A 25 -16.03 2.15 -33.89
N LEU A 26 -15.75 3.36 -34.41
CA LEU A 26 -14.70 4.21 -33.85
C LEU A 26 -15.01 4.67 -32.41
N LEU A 27 -16.26 4.93 -32.08
CA LEU A 27 -16.69 5.34 -30.73
C LEU A 27 -16.60 4.21 -29.70
N THR A 28 -16.69 2.95 -30.13
CA THR A 28 -16.55 1.80 -29.22
C THR A 28 -15.07 1.42 -28.94
N LEU A 29 -14.14 1.95 -29.73
CA LEU A 29 -12.70 1.75 -29.57
C LEU A 29 -12.03 2.75 -28.60
N THR A 30 -12.76 3.76 -28.10
CA THR A 30 -12.32 4.55 -26.96
C THR A 30 -12.49 3.72 -25.68
N GLY A 31 -11.78 2.57 -25.72
CA GLY A 31 -11.76 1.56 -24.70
C GLY A 31 -11.18 2.07 -23.40
N CYS A 32 -11.61 1.44 -22.35
CA CYS A 32 -11.12 1.50 -21.00
C CYS A 32 -9.65 1.94 -20.91
N GLN A 33 -9.43 3.20 -20.61
CA GLN A 33 -8.14 3.61 -20.07
C GLN A 33 -8.03 2.95 -18.71
N THR A 34 -7.34 1.82 -18.65
CA THR A 34 -6.82 1.26 -17.42
C THR A 34 -5.90 2.32 -16.83
N THR A 35 -6.41 3.11 -15.91
CA THR A 35 -5.60 4.00 -15.10
C THR A 35 -4.69 3.09 -14.29
N SER A 36 -3.46 2.93 -14.73
CA SER A 36 -2.42 2.28 -13.94
C SER A 36 -2.30 3.06 -12.63
N PRO A 37 -2.39 2.42 -11.46
CA PRO A 37 -2.24 3.12 -10.20
C PRO A 37 -0.89 3.85 -10.20
N GLU A 38 -0.91 5.15 -9.90
CA GLU A 38 0.34 5.92 -9.79
C GLU A 38 1.26 5.25 -8.75
N PRO A 39 2.55 5.12 -9.05
CA PRO A 39 3.49 4.56 -8.09
C PRO A 39 3.53 5.43 -6.83
N VAL A 40 3.30 4.80 -5.68
CA VAL A 40 3.35 5.47 -4.38
C VAL A 40 4.77 6.02 -4.16
N LYS A 41 4.88 7.34 -4.02
CA LYS A 41 6.15 7.99 -3.72
C LYS A 41 6.37 7.99 -2.20
N PHE A 42 7.30 7.18 -1.74
CA PHE A 42 7.71 7.20 -0.34
C PHE A 42 8.68 8.36 -0.10
N VAL A 43 8.38 9.18 0.90
CA VAL A 43 9.26 10.26 1.34
C VAL A 43 9.98 9.78 2.60
N ALA A 44 11.32 9.74 2.54
CA ALA A 44 12.13 9.46 3.71
C ALA A 44 12.09 10.65 4.68
N GLN A 45 11.63 10.40 5.91
CA GLN A 45 11.67 11.40 6.98
C GLN A 45 12.78 11.03 7.98
N PRO A 46 13.60 12.01 8.44
CA PRO A 46 14.58 11.76 9.47
C PRO A 46 13.87 11.46 10.79
N VAL A 47 14.07 10.25 11.32
CA VAL A 47 13.55 9.84 12.63
C VAL A 47 14.66 9.95 13.66
N GLN A 48 14.45 10.71 14.74
CA GLN A 48 15.36 10.73 15.87
C GLN A 48 15.08 9.53 16.77
N LEU A 49 15.94 8.54 16.71
CA LEU A 49 15.85 7.35 17.55
C LEU A 49 16.58 7.56 18.87
N ARG A 50 15.97 7.08 19.96
CA ARG A 50 16.63 6.98 21.29
C ARG A 50 17.18 5.57 21.43
N CYS A 51 18.49 5.46 21.54
CA CYS A 51 19.19 4.18 21.60
C CYS A 51 19.98 4.05 22.90
N ALA A 52 20.05 2.83 23.42
CA ALA A 52 20.82 2.43 24.59
C ALA A 52 21.15 0.92 24.51
N PRO A 53 22.02 0.37 25.39
CA PRO A 53 22.20 -1.05 25.50
C PRO A 53 20.87 -1.82 25.67
N ALA A 54 20.74 -2.97 25.04
CA ALA A 54 19.45 -3.70 24.98
C ALA A 54 18.90 -4.02 26.38
N THR A 55 19.78 -4.41 27.31
CA THR A 55 19.39 -4.70 28.71
C THR A 55 18.79 -3.49 29.37
N ASP A 56 19.34 -2.29 29.16
CA ASP A 56 18.85 -1.05 29.75
C ASP A 56 17.49 -0.66 29.19
N VAL A 57 17.28 -0.82 27.89
CA VAL A 57 16.01 -0.56 27.23
C VAL A 57 14.92 -1.49 27.77
N ILE A 58 15.21 -2.81 27.87
CA ILE A 58 14.27 -3.81 28.39
C ILE A 58 13.87 -3.47 29.84
N LEU A 59 14.86 -3.20 30.69
CA LEU A 59 14.60 -2.83 32.08
C LEU A 59 13.80 -1.52 32.21
N PHE A 60 14.10 -0.53 31.37
CA PHE A 60 13.37 0.73 31.33
C PHE A 60 11.89 0.52 30.98
N LEU A 61 11.61 -0.25 29.90
CA LEU A 61 10.24 -0.53 29.47
C LEU A 61 9.46 -1.31 30.53
N LYS A 62 10.10 -2.30 31.14
CA LYS A 62 9.49 -3.09 32.25
C LYS A 62 9.19 -2.23 33.46
N ARG A 63 10.14 -1.44 33.95
CA ARG A 63 9.99 -0.64 35.18
C ARG A 63 9.08 0.58 35.02
N LYS A 64 9.19 1.25 33.86
CA LYS A 64 8.48 2.52 33.63
C LYS A 64 7.07 2.33 33.12
N PHE A 65 6.87 1.36 32.23
CA PHE A 65 5.61 1.17 31.51
C PHE A 65 4.96 -0.20 31.77
N ASN A 66 5.63 -1.08 32.52
CA ASN A 66 5.22 -2.46 32.71
C ASN A 66 4.99 -3.22 31.40
N GLU A 67 5.80 -2.89 30.39
CA GLU A 67 5.76 -3.51 29.08
C GLU A 67 6.65 -4.76 29.02
N GLU A 68 6.15 -5.81 28.40
CA GLU A 68 6.84 -7.08 28.19
C GLU A 68 6.89 -7.42 26.70
N PRO A 69 7.91 -8.14 26.22
CA PRO A 69 8.01 -8.52 24.82
C PRO A 69 6.89 -9.50 24.46
N VAL A 70 6.16 -9.22 23.39
CA VAL A 70 5.02 -10.03 22.92
C VAL A 70 5.28 -10.57 21.52
N TYR A 71 5.90 -9.80 20.66
CA TYR A 71 6.27 -10.21 19.30
C TYR A 71 7.71 -9.88 19.02
N THR A 72 8.38 -10.75 18.28
CA THR A 72 9.73 -10.53 17.79
C THR A 72 9.90 -11.10 16.39
N GLY A 73 10.79 -10.51 15.62
CA GLY A 73 11.18 -10.97 14.30
C GLY A 73 12.56 -10.45 13.93
N VAL A 74 13.13 -11.00 12.87
CA VAL A 74 14.45 -10.60 12.37
C VAL A 74 14.29 -9.95 11.01
N TYR A 75 14.89 -8.79 10.83
CA TYR A 75 14.93 -8.05 9.58
C TYR A 75 16.35 -8.06 9.00
N GLU A 76 16.48 -8.47 7.74
CA GLU A 76 17.75 -8.53 6.99
C GLU A 76 18.90 -9.26 7.72
N ASN A 77 18.58 -10.21 8.59
CA ASN A 77 19.55 -10.97 9.42
C ASN A 77 20.49 -10.11 10.30
N GLN A 78 20.17 -8.85 10.50
CA GLN A 78 21.02 -7.90 11.25
C GLN A 78 20.29 -7.18 12.38
N ILE A 79 18.98 -7.06 12.29
CA ILE A 79 18.16 -6.32 13.24
C ILE A 79 17.04 -7.21 13.76
N ILE A 80 16.93 -7.30 15.07
CA ILE A 80 15.77 -7.88 15.74
C ILE A 80 14.80 -6.75 16.02
N PHE A 81 13.56 -6.86 15.53
CA PHE A 81 12.50 -5.99 16.02
C PHE A 81 11.70 -6.71 17.11
N THR A 82 11.33 -5.99 18.13
CA THR A 82 10.52 -6.52 19.24
C THR A 82 9.41 -5.54 19.58
N VAL A 83 8.20 -6.06 19.73
CA VAL A 83 7.06 -5.28 20.20
C VAL A 83 6.83 -5.62 21.67
N PHE A 84 6.97 -4.61 22.52
CA PHE A 84 6.66 -4.67 23.93
C PHE A 84 5.25 -4.15 24.16
N VAL A 85 4.50 -4.80 25.05
CA VAL A 85 3.11 -4.42 25.36
C VAL A 85 2.86 -4.53 26.86
N SER A 86 2.14 -3.55 27.41
CA SER A 86 1.70 -3.57 28.81
C SER A 86 0.28 -4.14 28.96
N PRO A 87 -0.12 -4.55 30.16
CA PRO A 87 -1.51 -4.91 30.47
C PRO A 87 -2.50 -3.77 30.18
N SER A 88 -2.07 -2.50 30.30
CA SER A 88 -2.87 -1.32 29.97
C SER A 88 -2.92 -1.00 28.48
N LYS A 89 -2.33 -1.89 27.62
CA LYS A 89 -2.30 -1.76 26.16
C LYS A 89 -1.46 -0.59 25.64
N SER A 90 -0.51 -0.06 26.42
CA SER A 90 0.58 0.71 25.85
C SER A 90 1.53 -0.22 25.10
N PHE A 91 2.21 0.27 24.10
CA PHE A 91 3.18 -0.51 23.35
C PHE A 91 4.38 0.30 22.91
N THR A 92 5.50 -0.39 22.79
CA THR A 92 6.75 0.16 22.25
C THR A 92 7.36 -0.82 21.26
N VAL A 93 7.78 -0.30 20.10
CA VAL A 93 8.53 -1.06 19.09
C VAL A 93 10.01 -0.72 19.24
N VAL A 94 10.83 -1.76 19.38
CA VAL A 94 12.26 -1.66 19.58
C VAL A 94 13.00 -2.38 18.45
N HIS A 95 14.01 -1.75 17.90
CA HIS A 95 14.97 -2.39 17.00
C HIS A 95 16.30 -2.62 17.73
N THR A 96 16.80 -3.83 17.71
CA THR A 96 18.06 -4.21 18.33
C THR A 96 19.04 -4.72 17.28
N GLY A 97 20.21 -4.12 17.19
CA GLY A 97 21.28 -4.61 16.33
C GLY A 97 21.90 -5.90 16.89
N ILE A 98 21.95 -6.96 16.08
CA ILE A 98 22.51 -8.27 16.52
C ILE A 98 23.99 -8.17 16.86
N ALA A 99 24.75 -7.37 16.10
CA ALA A 99 26.20 -7.29 16.24
C ALA A 99 26.67 -6.45 17.43
N ASN A 100 25.89 -5.44 17.85
CA ASN A 100 26.30 -4.46 18.84
C ASN A 100 25.43 -4.42 20.10
N GLU A 101 24.35 -5.20 20.12
CA GLU A 101 23.38 -5.27 21.22
C GLU A 101 22.80 -3.90 21.64
N ILE A 102 22.79 -2.93 20.71
CA ILE A 102 22.17 -1.63 20.92
C ILE A 102 20.72 -1.70 20.48
N SER A 103 19.83 -1.25 21.35
CA SER A 103 18.40 -1.17 21.10
C SER A 103 17.97 0.28 20.94
N CYS A 104 17.15 0.52 19.93
CA CYS A 104 16.58 1.83 19.62
C CYS A 104 15.06 1.79 19.72
N LEU A 105 14.48 2.77 20.40
CA LEU A 105 13.01 2.96 20.44
C LEU A 105 12.57 3.56 19.11
N VAL A 106 11.76 2.83 18.35
CA VAL A 106 11.32 3.22 17.01
C VAL A 106 9.95 3.89 17.06
N SER A 107 9.04 3.33 17.83
CA SER A 107 7.66 3.82 17.94
C SER A 107 7.07 3.41 19.27
N SER A 108 6.13 4.22 19.77
CA SER A 108 5.34 3.89 20.96
C SER A 108 3.93 4.44 20.82
N GLY A 109 2.99 3.85 21.52
CA GLY A 109 1.60 4.26 21.47
C GLY A 109 0.72 3.57 22.52
N HIS A 110 -0.58 3.74 22.36
CA HIS A 110 -1.61 3.18 23.23
C HIS A 110 -2.64 2.40 22.42
N ASN A 111 -3.53 1.68 23.11
CA ASN A 111 -4.64 0.92 22.53
C ASN A 111 -4.16 -0.20 21.58
N PHE A 112 -3.09 -0.88 21.97
CA PHE A 112 -2.62 -2.05 21.22
C PHE A 112 -3.74 -3.08 21.07
N LYS A 113 -3.95 -3.55 19.84
CA LYS A 113 -4.88 -4.63 19.51
C LYS A 113 -4.19 -5.64 18.61
N LYS A 114 -4.25 -6.90 19.01
CA LYS A 114 -3.91 -8.00 18.11
C LYS A 114 -5.02 -8.14 17.07
N LEU A 115 -4.65 -8.12 15.81
CA LEU A 115 -5.59 -8.43 14.73
C LEU A 115 -5.56 -9.93 14.47
N ASP A 116 -6.72 -10.57 14.60
CA ASP A 116 -6.89 -11.96 14.18
C ASP A 116 -7.14 -11.95 12.66
N TRP A 117 -6.11 -12.26 11.89
CA TRP A 117 -6.25 -12.51 10.45
C TRP A 117 -6.84 -13.90 10.27
N GLU A 118 -8.15 -14.00 10.20
CA GLU A 118 -8.75 -15.19 9.61
C GLU A 118 -8.39 -15.16 8.11
N GLU A 119 -7.53 -16.08 7.70
CA GLU A 119 -7.38 -16.41 6.29
C GLU A 119 -8.76 -16.78 5.76
N LYS A 120 -9.47 -15.83 5.12
CA LYS A 120 -10.61 -16.18 4.30
C LYS A 120 -10.06 -17.08 3.20
N LYS A 121 -10.13 -18.39 3.43
CA LYS A 121 -9.98 -19.36 2.35
C LYS A 121 -10.99 -18.96 1.28
N SER A 122 -10.49 -18.36 0.20
CA SER A 122 -11.25 -18.17 -1.01
C SER A 122 -11.64 -19.57 -1.49
N VAL A 123 -12.89 -19.87 -1.34
CA VAL A 123 -13.52 -21.05 -1.92
C VAL A 123 -13.61 -20.88 -3.44
#